data_8d07c051e763f005e30880aa6a84a135
#
_entry.id   8d07c051e763f005e30880aa6a84a135
#
_cell.length_a   1.000
_cell.length_b   1.000
_cell.length_c   1.000
_cell.angle_alpha   90.00
_cell.angle_beta   90.00
_cell.angle_gamma   90.00
#
_symmetry.space_group_name_H-M   'P 1'
#
loop_
_entity.id
_entity.type
_entity.pdbx_description
1 polymer ?
#
loop_
_entity_poly.entity_id
_entity_poly.type
_entity_poly.pdbx_seq_one_letter_code
_entity_poly.pdbx_strand_id
1 'polypeptide(L)'
;MGVASHVKIVWDKQINPLTNITINLKKASEIEIPLYLYQAQTRVNALWDLNFSLIDAKHGWIRANVLGGEYNFSNRSVIVLNPELHMDEVDMSYKQFLGQFKGHIARRLIMEKGWTVTKASNYLASRFNFDEEIYQIMQRIVKEEHPRIIINRNPTITFGSILEMKIRKIKRDPDDVTLAIPSAVLPGL
;
A
#
# COMPACT_ATOMS: atom_id res chain seq x y z
N MET A 1 4.95 -16.94 8.96
CA MET A 1 4.19 -15.74 9.33
C MET A 1 3.32 -16.08 10.53
N GLY A 2 3.52 -15.41 11.66
CA GLY A 2 2.70 -15.63 12.86
C GLY A 2 1.32 -14.98 12.68
N VAL A 3 0.28 -15.71 13.03
CA VAL A 3 -1.06 -15.13 13.20
C VAL A 3 -0.94 -14.03 14.24
N ALA A 4 -1.51 -12.85 13.97
CA ALA A 4 -1.43 -11.74 14.89
C ALA A 4 -1.92 -12.17 16.29
N SER A 5 -1.23 -11.78 17.34
CA SER A 5 -1.46 -12.25 18.71
C SER A 5 -2.91 -12.07 19.18
N HIS A 6 -3.57 -10.98 18.75
CA HIS A 6 -4.97 -10.72 19.07
C HIS A 6 -5.92 -11.73 18.42
N VAL A 7 -5.64 -12.20 17.19
CA VAL A 7 -6.42 -13.23 16.49
C VAL A 7 -6.32 -14.56 17.23
N LYS A 8 -5.12 -14.93 17.67
CA LYS A 8 -4.90 -16.13 18.48
C LYS A 8 -5.72 -16.09 19.78
N ILE A 9 -5.71 -14.97 20.50
CA ILE A 9 -6.51 -14.81 21.73
C ILE A 9 -8.01 -15.00 21.47
N VAL A 10 -8.54 -14.47 20.38
CA VAL A 10 -9.97 -14.61 20.04
C VAL A 10 -10.27 -16.05 19.66
N TRP A 11 -9.40 -16.73 18.92
CA TRP A 11 -9.54 -18.14 18.61
C TRP A 11 -9.53 -19.00 19.86
N ASP A 12 -8.57 -18.82 20.77
CA ASP A 12 -8.44 -19.58 22.00
C ASP A 12 -9.70 -19.44 22.88
N LYS A 13 -10.33 -18.26 22.92
CA LYS A 13 -11.61 -18.03 23.59
C LYS A 13 -12.76 -18.87 23.07
N GLN A 14 -12.73 -19.30 21.82
CA GLN A 14 -13.77 -20.16 21.24
C GLN A 14 -13.38 -21.65 21.30
N ILE A 15 -12.11 -21.98 21.08
CA ILE A 15 -11.63 -23.37 21.04
C ILE A 15 -11.61 -24.00 22.43
N ASN A 16 -11.16 -23.28 23.46
CA ASN A 16 -11.08 -23.83 24.82
C ASN A 16 -12.44 -24.27 25.38
N PRO A 17 -13.52 -23.45 25.27
CA PRO A 17 -14.85 -23.90 25.65
C PRO A 17 -15.36 -25.10 24.83
N LEU A 18 -15.05 -25.15 23.52
CA LEU A 18 -15.43 -26.27 22.66
C LEU A 18 -14.78 -27.57 23.11
N THR A 19 -13.51 -27.53 23.47
CA THR A 19 -12.79 -28.69 24.03
C THR A 19 -13.45 -29.20 25.31
N ASN A 20 -13.82 -28.31 26.22
CA ASN A 20 -14.52 -28.66 27.45
C ASN A 20 -15.89 -29.26 27.19
N ILE A 21 -16.67 -28.70 26.23
CA ILE A 21 -17.96 -29.26 25.83
C ILE A 21 -17.78 -30.68 25.27
N THR A 22 -16.76 -30.93 24.49
CA THR A 22 -16.45 -32.25 23.93
C THR A 22 -16.12 -33.28 25.03
N ILE A 23 -15.37 -32.87 26.05
CA ILE A 23 -15.07 -33.72 27.21
C ILE A 23 -16.34 -34.03 28.00
N ASN A 24 -17.19 -33.05 28.23
CA ASN A 24 -18.46 -33.21 28.94
C ASN A 24 -19.45 -34.10 28.15
N LEU A 25 -19.51 -33.94 26.82
CA LEU A 25 -20.34 -34.76 25.95
C LEU A 25 -20.03 -36.27 26.06
N LYS A 26 -18.75 -36.62 26.23
CA LYS A 26 -18.34 -38.05 26.43
C LYS A 26 -18.84 -38.64 27.75
N LYS A 27 -19.19 -37.80 28.73
CA LYS A 27 -19.63 -38.21 30.06
C LYS A 27 -21.12 -37.96 30.31
N ALA A 28 -21.80 -37.34 29.34
CA ALA A 28 -23.16 -36.89 29.47
C ALA A 28 -24.17 -38.06 29.43
N SER A 29 -25.27 -37.92 30.16
CA SER A 29 -26.43 -38.79 30.06
C SER A 29 -27.21 -38.52 28.75
N GLU A 30 -28.04 -39.44 28.28
CA GLU A 30 -28.82 -39.28 27.05
C GLU A 30 -29.67 -38.01 27.04
N ILE A 31 -30.14 -37.56 28.19
CA ILE A 31 -30.96 -36.35 28.33
C ILE A 31 -30.12 -35.07 28.12
N GLU A 32 -28.87 -35.10 28.48
CA GLU A 32 -27.96 -33.91 28.40
C GLU A 32 -27.27 -33.77 27.03
N ILE A 33 -27.21 -34.86 26.26
CA ILE A 33 -26.55 -34.85 24.94
C ILE A 33 -27.07 -33.73 24.02
N PRO A 34 -28.37 -33.51 23.85
CA PRO A 34 -28.88 -32.46 22.98
C PRO A 34 -28.43 -31.05 23.39
N LEU A 35 -28.30 -30.79 24.70
CA LEU A 35 -27.83 -29.51 25.22
C LEU A 35 -26.37 -29.27 24.86
N TYR A 36 -25.51 -30.27 25.08
CA TYR A 36 -24.08 -30.13 24.74
C TYR A 36 -23.85 -30.05 23.22
N LEU A 37 -24.65 -30.75 22.40
CA LEU A 37 -24.60 -30.61 20.95
C LEU A 37 -24.98 -29.20 20.50
N TYR A 38 -26.04 -28.63 21.05
CA TYR A 38 -26.43 -27.25 20.76
C TYR A 38 -25.34 -26.24 21.14
N GLN A 39 -24.75 -26.40 22.32
CA GLN A 39 -23.65 -25.56 22.76
C GLN A 39 -22.40 -25.70 21.84
N ALA A 40 -22.07 -26.93 21.44
CA ALA A 40 -20.98 -27.19 20.51
C ALA A 40 -21.25 -26.53 19.15
N GLN A 41 -22.44 -26.67 18.60
CA GLN A 41 -22.83 -26.05 17.33
C GLN A 41 -22.74 -24.52 17.39
N THR A 42 -23.20 -23.92 18.48
CA THR A 42 -23.08 -22.46 18.68
C THR A 42 -21.64 -22.01 18.66
N ARG A 43 -20.71 -22.76 19.28
CA ARG A 43 -19.28 -22.42 19.27
C ARG A 43 -18.63 -22.64 17.92
N VAL A 44 -19.03 -23.69 17.21
CA VAL A 44 -18.56 -23.91 15.83
C VAL A 44 -19.01 -22.80 14.90
N ASN A 45 -20.27 -22.37 15.01
CA ASN A 45 -20.77 -21.24 14.23
C ASN A 45 -19.99 -19.96 14.54
N ALA A 46 -19.72 -19.67 15.80
CA ALA A 46 -18.92 -18.51 16.19
C ALA A 46 -17.47 -18.57 15.65
N LEU A 47 -16.86 -19.75 15.59
CA LEU A 47 -15.56 -19.94 14.94
C LEU A 47 -15.62 -19.72 13.44
N TRP A 48 -16.69 -20.18 12.81
CA TRP A 48 -16.93 -19.98 11.39
C TRP A 48 -17.05 -18.50 11.05
N ASP A 49 -17.92 -17.79 11.78
CA ASP A 49 -18.12 -16.34 11.60
C ASP A 49 -16.81 -15.56 11.81
N LEU A 50 -16.04 -15.97 12.83
CA LEU A 50 -14.71 -15.37 13.07
C LEU A 50 -13.77 -15.58 11.89
N ASN A 51 -13.69 -16.79 11.35
CA ASN A 51 -12.85 -17.08 10.18
C ASN A 51 -13.29 -16.27 8.97
N PHE A 52 -14.60 -16.17 8.71
CA PHE A 52 -15.12 -15.35 7.63
C PHE A 52 -14.78 -13.87 7.83
N SER A 53 -14.92 -13.35 9.04
CA SER A 53 -14.59 -11.95 9.34
C SER A 53 -13.12 -11.61 9.13
N LEU A 54 -12.22 -12.61 9.26
CA LEU A 54 -10.80 -12.45 8.99
C LEU A 54 -10.45 -12.47 7.49
N ILE A 55 -11.27 -13.16 6.70
CA ILE A 55 -11.03 -13.35 5.25
C ILE A 55 -11.77 -12.31 4.43
N ASP A 56 -13.00 -12.02 4.83
CA ASP A 56 -13.93 -11.16 4.10
C ASP A 56 -13.78 -9.67 4.44
N ALA A 57 -14.49 -8.86 3.69
CA ALA A 57 -14.58 -7.41 3.81
C ALA A 57 -13.33 -6.61 3.43
N LYS A 58 -13.48 -5.30 3.51
CA LYS A 58 -12.48 -4.30 3.10
C LYS A 58 -11.14 -4.43 3.82
N HIS A 59 -11.16 -4.93 5.04
CA HIS A 59 -9.98 -5.11 5.90
C HIS A 59 -9.60 -6.59 6.07
N GLY A 60 -10.25 -7.49 5.34
CA GLY A 60 -9.97 -8.92 5.37
C GLY A 60 -8.54 -9.25 4.91
N TRP A 61 -8.00 -10.34 5.44
CA TRP A 61 -6.63 -10.77 5.20
C TRP A 61 -6.31 -10.98 3.71
N ILE A 62 -7.27 -11.54 2.95
CA ILE A 62 -7.10 -11.76 1.51
C ILE A 62 -6.93 -10.42 0.80
N ARG A 63 -7.80 -9.45 1.08
CA ARG A 63 -7.73 -8.14 0.42
C ARG A 63 -6.49 -7.35 0.82
N ALA A 64 -6.08 -7.43 2.08
CA ALA A 64 -4.93 -6.70 2.58
C ALA A 64 -3.58 -7.30 2.16
N ASN A 65 -3.48 -8.64 2.02
CA ASN A 65 -2.18 -9.31 1.85
C ASN A 65 -2.05 -10.11 0.54
N VAL A 66 -3.16 -10.48 -0.10
CA VAL A 66 -3.16 -11.24 -1.35
C VAL A 66 -3.52 -10.36 -2.55
N LEU A 67 -4.60 -9.57 -2.43
CA LEU A 67 -5.05 -8.68 -3.50
C LEU A 67 -4.42 -7.29 -3.42
N GLY A 68 -3.93 -6.89 -2.24
CA GLY A 68 -3.19 -5.66 -2.02
C GLY A 68 -1.70 -5.95 -1.90
N GLY A 69 -0.87 -5.29 -2.68
CA GLY A 69 0.58 -5.34 -2.60
C GLY A 69 1.17 -3.96 -2.76
N GLU A 70 2.28 -3.72 -2.10
CA GLU A 70 3.09 -2.53 -2.38
C GLU A 70 4.01 -2.86 -3.56
N TYR A 71 3.89 -2.08 -4.63
CA TYR A 71 4.83 -2.14 -5.74
C TYR A 71 6.00 -1.21 -5.46
N ASN A 72 7.21 -1.70 -5.68
CA ASN A 72 8.39 -0.86 -5.62
C ASN A 72 8.25 0.29 -6.62
N PHE A 73 8.77 1.47 -6.25
CA PHE A 73 8.74 2.68 -7.08
C PHE A 73 7.34 3.20 -7.37
N SER A 74 6.38 2.89 -6.51
CA SER A 74 5.02 3.42 -6.57
C SER A 74 4.70 4.24 -5.32
N ASN A 75 3.75 5.16 -5.45
CA ASN A 75 3.18 5.84 -4.31
C ASN A 75 1.71 6.19 -4.56
N ARG A 76 1.05 6.69 -3.53
CA ARG A 76 -0.33 7.19 -3.60
C ARG A 76 -0.33 8.69 -3.41
N SER A 77 -1.05 9.40 -4.26
CA SER A 77 -1.11 10.86 -4.27
C SER A 77 -2.53 11.38 -4.22
N VAL A 78 -2.68 12.59 -3.69
CA VAL A 78 -3.85 13.42 -3.93
C VAL A 78 -3.66 14.14 -5.26
N ILE A 79 -4.66 14.09 -6.12
CA ILE A 79 -4.65 14.73 -7.43
C ILE A 79 -5.15 16.18 -7.29
N VAL A 80 -4.41 17.12 -7.86
CA VAL A 80 -4.82 18.52 -8.04
C VAL A 80 -4.78 18.89 -9.51
N LEU A 81 -5.64 19.81 -9.91
CA LEU A 81 -5.71 20.25 -11.31
C LEU A 81 -4.78 21.43 -11.55
N ASN A 82 -4.05 21.36 -12.65
CA ASN A 82 -3.26 22.48 -13.16
C ASN A 82 -3.58 22.70 -14.64
N PRO A 83 -4.28 23.78 -14.99
CA PRO A 83 -4.68 24.07 -16.37
C PRO A 83 -3.51 24.45 -17.30
N GLU A 84 -2.33 24.74 -16.76
CA GLU A 84 -1.13 25.08 -17.54
C GLU A 84 -0.40 23.85 -18.11
N LEU A 85 -0.80 22.64 -17.67
CA LEU A 85 -0.18 21.41 -18.12
C LEU A 85 -0.71 20.96 -19.47
N HIS A 86 0.18 20.45 -20.34
CA HIS A 86 -0.23 19.71 -21.51
C HIS A 86 -0.90 18.38 -21.12
N MET A 87 -1.65 17.78 -22.05
CA MET A 87 -2.45 16.58 -21.78
C MET A 87 -1.62 15.36 -21.31
N ASP A 88 -0.33 15.34 -21.62
CA ASP A 88 0.61 14.27 -21.29
C ASP A 88 1.61 14.65 -20.19
N GLU A 89 1.41 15.78 -19.51
CA GLU A 89 2.34 16.31 -18.50
C GLU A 89 1.78 16.23 -17.09
N VAL A 90 2.70 16.10 -16.13
CA VAL A 90 2.40 16.16 -14.68
C VAL A 90 3.45 16.96 -13.93
N ASP A 91 3.04 17.63 -12.87
CA ASP A 91 3.96 18.18 -11.88
C ASP A 91 3.93 17.33 -10.62
N MET A 92 5.10 16.86 -10.18
CA MET A 92 5.27 15.91 -9.09
C MET A 92 5.88 16.57 -7.86
N SER A 93 5.54 16.09 -6.67
CA SER A 93 6.16 16.60 -5.45
C SER A 93 7.57 16.03 -5.24
N TYR A 94 8.40 16.75 -4.47
CA TYR A 94 9.77 16.35 -4.13
C TYR A 94 9.83 14.94 -3.51
N LYS A 95 9.01 14.67 -2.48
CA LYS A 95 8.99 13.38 -1.78
C LYS A 95 8.57 12.23 -2.68
N GLN A 96 7.61 12.46 -3.56
CA GLN A 96 7.13 11.44 -4.51
C GLN A 96 8.22 11.09 -5.52
N PHE A 97 8.87 12.09 -6.09
CA PHE A 97 9.96 11.86 -7.03
C PHE A 97 11.14 11.16 -6.36
N LEU A 98 11.50 11.56 -5.13
CA LEU A 98 12.55 10.90 -4.35
C LEU A 98 12.26 9.41 -4.15
N GLY A 99 11.01 9.06 -3.81
CA GLY A 99 10.60 7.67 -3.59
C GLY A 99 10.63 6.83 -4.87
N GLN A 100 10.05 7.35 -5.95
CA GLN A 100 9.90 6.59 -7.20
C GLN A 100 11.20 6.53 -8.02
N PHE A 101 11.98 7.61 -8.06
CA PHE A 101 13.20 7.71 -8.87
C PHE A 101 14.47 7.58 -8.04
N LYS A 102 14.38 6.96 -6.85
CA LYS A 102 15.54 6.75 -5.96
C LYS A 102 16.72 6.12 -6.65
N GLY A 103 16.48 5.13 -7.54
CA GLY A 103 17.53 4.47 -8.33
C GLY A 103 18.23 5.40 -9.32
N HIS A 104 17.48 6.28 -10.00
CA HIS A 104 18.05 7.28 -10.93
C HIS A 104 18.89 8.31 -10.18
N ILE A 105 18.41 8.80 -9.04
CA ILE A 105 19.15 9.74 -8.20
C ILE A 105 20.42 9.09 -7.65
N ALA A 106 20.35 7.84 -7.16
CA ALA A 106 21.51 7.10 -6.69
C ALA A 106 22.56 6.92 -7.80
N ARG A 107 22.12 6.56 -9.02
CA ARG A 107 23.00 6.44 -10.19
C ARG A 107 23.74 7.75 -10.48
N ARG A 108 23.05 8.89 -10.44
CA ARG A 108 23.68 10.20 -10.63
C ARG A 108 24.71 10.51 -9.56
N LEU A 109 24.40 10.26 -8.28
CA LEU A 109 25.34 10.43 -7.18
C LEU A 109 26.62 9.57 -7.34
N ILE A 110 26.46 8.33 -7.82
CA ILE A 110 27.59 7.43 -8.07
C ILE A 110 28.45 7.96 -9.23
N MET A 111 27.82 8.34 -10.35
CA MET A 111 28.54 8.78 -11.55
C MET A 111 29.20 10.14 -11.38
N GLU A 112 28.54 11.10 -10.73
CA GLU A 112 29.04 12.49 -10.62
C GLU A 112 29.98 12.66 -9.43
N LYS A 113 29.80 11.91 -8.32
CA LYS A 113 30.58 12.06 -7.09
C LYS A 113 31.52 10.89 -6.79
N GLY A 114 31.49 9.84 -7.61
CA GLY A 114 32.27 8.64 -7.35
C GLY A 114 31.90 7.88 -6.08
N TRP A 115 30.63 8.02 -5.62
CA TRP A 115 30.18 7.37 -4.40
C TRP A 115 29.98 5.87 -4.61
N THR A 116 30.12 5.10 -3.52
CA THR A 116 29.72 3.70 -3.51
C THR A 116 28.19 3.58 -3.47
N VAL A 117 27.66 2.48 -4.00
CA VAL A 117 26.22 2.18 -3.98
C VAL A 117 25.63 2.25 -2.56
N THR A 118 26.37 1.68 -1.59
CA THR A 118 25.96 1.68 -0.17
C THR A 118 25.87 3.10 0.38
N LYS A 119 26.87 3.96 0.09
CA LYS A 119 26.88 5.36 0.54
C LYS A 119 25.72 6.15 -0.06
N ALA A 120 25.46 6.02 -1.37
CA ALA A 120 24.36 6.68 -2.04
C ALA A 120 23.00 6.21 -1.50
N SER A 121 22.81 4.92 -1.30
CA SER A 121 21.56 4.36 -0.74
C SER A 121 21.29 4.83 0.69
N ASN A 122 22.31 4.82 1.56
CA ASN A 122 22.17 5.29 2.95
C ASN A 122 21.89 6.80 3.01
N TYR A 123 22.56 7.57 2.16
CA TYR A 123 22.33 9.01 2.05
C TYR A 123 20.86 9.31 1.67
N LEU A 124 20.33 8.63 0.64
CA LEU A 124 18.95 8.82 0.21
C LEU A 124 17.92 8.28 1.24
N ALA A 125 18.26 7.25 2.00
CA ALA A 125 17.41 6.71 3.05
C ALA A 125 17.28 7.67 4.25
N SER A 126 18.31 8.45 4.55
CA SER A 126 18.31 9.40 5.67
C SER A 126 17.69 10.77 5.35
N ARG A 127 17.36 11.04 4.08
CA ARG A 127 16.94 12.38 3.60
C ARG A 127 15.45 12.44 3.26
N PHE A 128 14.61 12.32 4.28
CA PHE A 128 13.17 12.60 4.12
C PHE A 128 12.85 14.10 4.09
N ASN A 129 13.76 14.94 4.59
CA ASN A 129 13.63 16.40 4.53
C ASN A 129 14.18 16.92 3.20
N PHE A 130 13.76 18.13 2.83
CA PHE A 130 14.23 18.79 1.63
C PHE A 130 15.77 18.97 1.63
N ASP A 131 16.38 18.59 0.53
CA ASP A 131 17.82 18.75 0.30
C ASP A 131 18.00 19.41 -1.08
N GLU A 132 18.61 20.60 -1.08
CA GLU A 132 18.80 21.39 -2.29
C GLU A 132 19.66 20.65 -3.32
N GLU A 133 20.67 19.91 -2.89
CA GLU A 133 21.54 19.17 -3.80
C GLU A 133 20.79 18.04 -4.50
N ILE A 134 19.97 17.28 -3.76
CA ILE A 134 19.12 16.25 -4.33
C ILE A 134 18.11 16.88 -5.29
N TYR A 135 17.53 18.02 -4.92
CA TYR A 135 16.58 18.73 -5.78
C TYR A 135 17.20 19.16 -7.11
N GLN A 136 18.45 19.65 -7.10
CA GLN A 136 19.20 19.99 -8.31
C GLN A 136 19.45 18.77 -9.21
N ILE A 137 19.79 17.63 -8.60
CA ILE A 137 19.94 16.36 -9.33
C ILE A 137 18.62 15.94 -9.98
N MET A 138 17.51 16.02 -9.23
CA MET A 138 16.17 15.70 -9.74
C MET A 138 15.80 16.60 -10.93
N GLN A 139 16.05 17.89 -10.85
CA GLN A 139 15.78 18.83 -11.94
C GLN A 139 16.59 18.48 -13.20
N ARG A 140 17.85 18.06 -13.04
CA ARG A 140 18.66 17.58 -14.17
C ARG A 140 18.12 16.29 -14.77
N ILE A 141 17.68 15.34 -13.95
CA ILE A 141 17.05 14.10 -14.44
C ILE A 141 15.80 14.45 -15.26
N VAL A 142 14.92 15.33 -14.76
CA VAL A 142 13.72 15.74 -15.49
C VAL A 142 14.07 16.37 -16.84
N LYS A 143 15.08 17.24 -16.87
CA LYS A 143 15.48 17.98 -18.07
C LYS A 143 16.19 17.09 -19.11
N GLU A 144 17.01 16.15 -18.68
CA GLU A 144 17.85 15.34 -19.57
C GLU A 144 17.23 13.99 -19.94
N GLU A 145 16.57 13.34 -19.00
CA GLU A 145 16.06 11.96 -19.17
C GLU A 145 14.57 11.92 -19.50
N HIS A 146 13.83 13.05 -19.32
CA HIS A 146 12.39 13.15 -19.57
C HIS A 146 11.60 11.98 -18.98
N PRO A 147 11.70 11.74 -17.66
CA PRO A 147 11.11 10.57 -17.03
C PRO A 147 9.58 10.57 -17.15
N ARG A 148 9.01 9.37 -17.28
CA ARG A 148 7.58 9.16 -17.38
C ARG A 148 7.08 8.33 -16.20
N ILE A 149 5.82 8.50 -15.86
CA ILE A 149 5.12 7.72 -14.84
C ILE A 149 3.83 7.15 -15.40
N ILE A 150 3.41 6.05 -14.81
CA ILE A 150 2.08 5.48 -15.05
C ILE A 150 1.20 5.89 -13.88
N ILE A 151 0.11 6.58 -14.18
CA ILE A 151 -0.92 6.94 -13.21
C ILE A 151 -2.07 5.96 -13.37
N ASN A 152 -2.51 5.38 -12.27
CA ASN A 152 -3.69 4.53 -12.21
C ASN A 152 -4.68 5.07 -11.18
N ARG A 153 -5.94 5.25 -11.57
CA ARG A 153 -7.04 5.56 -10.66
C ARG A 153 -7.90 4.33 -10.43
N ASN A 154 -8.11 3.99 -9.17
CA ASN A 154 -9.03 2.92 -8.80
C ASN A 154 -10.46 3.44 -8.60
N PRO A 155 -11.50 2.72 -9.07
CA PRO A 155 -11.43 1.44 -9.79
C PRO A 155 -10.99 1.59 -11.24
N THR A 156 -10.12 0.69 -11.72
CA THR A 156 -9.65 0.63 -13.11
C THR A 156 -10.72 -0.03 -13.98
N ILE A 157 -11.70 0.75 -14.46
CA ILE A 157 -12.84 0.25 -15.21
C ILE A 157 -12.65 0.48 -16.72
N THR A 158 -11.95 1.53 -17.09
CA THR A 158 -11.72 1.94 -18.47
C THR A 158 -10.24 2.04 -18.81
N PHE A 159 -9.89 2.01 -20.08
CA PHE A 159 -8.51 2.26 -20.52
C PHE A 159 -7.99 3.65 -20.09
N GLY A 160 -8.88 4.64 -19.98
CA GLY A 160 -8.53 5.98 -19.50
C GLY A 160 -8.15 6.04 -18.03
N SER A 161 -8.41 4.98 -17.26
CA SER A 161 -7.99 4.89 -15.85
C SER A 161 -6.50 4.60 -15.66
N ILE A 162 -5.77 4.29 -16.72
CA ILE A 162 -4.32 4.07 -16.74
C ILE A 162 -3.73 4.99 -17.80
N LEU A 163 -2.88 5.93 -17.35
CA LEU A 163 -2.29 6.93 -18.23
C LEU A 163 -0.77 6.96 -18.05
N GLU A 164 -0.04 7.04 -19.16
CA GLU A 164 1.39 7.35 -19.16
C GLU A 164 1.55 8.86 -19.28
N MET A 165 2.29 9.47 -18.36
CA MET A 165 2.48 10.91 -18.32
C MET A 165 3.94 11.27 -18.10
N LYS A 166 4.39 12.35 -18.73
CA LYS A 166 5.73 12.91 -18.65
C LYS A 166 5.82 13.87 -17.47
N ILE A 167 6.87 13.77 -16.69
CA ILE A 167 7.12 14.70 -15.60
C ILE A 167 7.69 16.00 -16.19
N ARG A 168 6.94 17.11 -16.03
CA ARG A 168 7.37 18.44 -16.48
C ARG A 168 8.20 19.14 -15.43
N LYS A 169 7.75 19.10 -14.17
CA LYS A 169 8.36 19.86 -13.07
C LYS A 169 8.24 19.12 -11.76
N ILE A 170 9.25 19.33 -10.89
CA ILE A 170 9.20 18.89 -9.49
C ILE A 170 8.91 20.12 -8.64
N LYS A 171 7.90 20.03 -7.81
CA LYS A 171 7.52 21.06 -6.85
C LYS A 171 8.55 21.11 -5.73
N ARG A 172 8.95 22.31 -5.36
CA ARG A 172 10.00 22.51 -4.36
C ARG A 172 9.55 22.33 -2.92
N ASP A 173 8.24 22.50 -2.67
CA ASP A 173 7.68 22.39 -1.33
C ASP A 173 7.78 20.93 -0.83
N PRO A 174 8.53 20.67 0.25
CA PRO A 174 8.68 19.33 0.79
C PRO A 174 7.41 18.78 1.44
N ASP A 175 6.48 19.65 1.83
CA ASP A 175 5.24 19.25 2.49
C ASP A 175 4.10 19.02 1.48
N ASP A 176 4.29 19.43 0.24
CA ASP A 176 3.37 19.10 -0.83
C ASP A 176 3.47 17.62 -1.19
N VAL A 177 2.36 16.91 -1.04
CA VAL A 177 2.21 15.49 -1.39
C VAL A 177 1.25 15.29 -2.57
N THR A 178 0.95 16.38 -3.29
CA THR A 178 0.00 16.35 -4.40
C THR A 178 0.68 16.10 -5.74
N LEU A 179 -0.06 15.46 -6.65
CA LEU A 179 0.29 15.29 -8.05
C LEU A 179 -0.61 16.21 -8.88
N ALA A 180 -0.02 17.17 -9.61
CA ALA A 180 -0.78 18.04 -10.48
C ALA A 180 -0.93 17.41 -11.86
N ILE A 181 -2.18 17.31 -12.33
CA ILE A 181 -2.54 16.77 -13.65
C ILE A 181 -3.31 17.81 -14.46
N PRO A 182 -3.35 17.69 -15.80
CA PRO A 182 -4.17 18.55 -16.65
C PRO A 182 -5.66 18.37 -16.39
N SER A 183 -6.41 19.46 -16.44
CA SER A 183 -7.87 19.41 -16.26
C SER A 183 -8.58 18.57 -17.33
N ALA A 184 -8.03 18.53 -18.54
CA ALA A 184 -8.59 17.78 -19.67
C ALA A 184 -8.55 16.25 -19.49
N VAL A 185 -7.66 15.75 -18.63
CA VAL A 185 -7.47 14.30 -18.42
C VAL A 185 -8.42 13.75 -17.35
N LEU A 186 -8.92 14.61 -16.46
CA LEU A 186 -9.76 14.21 -15.33
C LEU A 186 -11.03 13.43 -15.72
N PRO A 187 -11.77 13.76 -16.80
CA PRO A 187 -12.97 13.00 -17.17
C PRO A 187 -12.69 11.56 -17.62
N GLY A 188 -11.47 11.26 -18.06
CA GLY A 188 -11.04 9.92 -18.50
C GLY A 188 -10.49 9.06 -17.36
N LEU A 189 -10.03 9.70 -16.31
CA LEU A 189 -9.56 9.06 -15.09
C LEU A 189 -10.76 8.76 -14.18
#